data_d750d9a1c44e798c79a10c1f6b9c9cca
#
_entry.id   d750d9a1c44e798c79a10c1f6b9c9cca
#
_cell.length_a   1.000
_cell.length_b   1.000
_cell.length_c   1.000
_cell.angle_alpha   90.00
_cell.angle_beta   90.00
_cell.angle_gamma   90.00
#
_symmetry.space_group_name_H-M   'P 1'
#
loop_
_entity.id
_entity.type
_entity.pdbx_description
1 polymer ?
#
loop_
_entity_poly.entity_id
_entity_poly.type
_entity_poly.pdbx_seq_one_letter_code
_entity_poly.pdbx_strand_id
1 'polypeptide(L)'
;MVNEKHVLRRKWLNSLIEDVKELQKRGSKIIIVSSGAIALGRNILSKKKLTNLHEKQAAASIGQIQLSQQWQKAFAKLNIQSSQILITAEDLNERRKYLNIRNTIYSLMDLNVVPIINENDTTSTEEIRFGDNDKLSAMIANALSAELLILLSDVNGLYTANPKKSLQAKLITSVEEVDQQIEKYIDKDLSEFGSG
;
A
#
# COMPACT_ATOMS: atom_id res chain seq x y z
N MET A 1 6.78 -2.60 4.65
CA MET A 1 7.96 -2.59 3.77
C MET A 1 9.15 -1.84 4.37
N VAL A 2 8.93 -0.77 5.06
CA VAL A 2 9.95 0.01 5.80
C VAL A 2 9.82 -0.30 7.29
N ASN A 3 10.94 -0.39 8.03
CA ASN A 3 10.93 -0.61 9.48
C ASN A 3 10.77 0.72 10.25
N GLU A 4 10.68 0.65 11.57
CA GLU A 4 10.56 1.82 12.46
C GLU A 4 11.72 2.84 12.30
N LYS A 5 12.88 2.39 11.83
CA LYS A 5 14.04 3.24 11.50
C LYS A 5 14.00 3.80 10.08
N HIS A 6 12.85 3.68 9.38
CA HIS A 6 12.64 4.10 7.99
C HIS A 6 13.62 3.46 6.98
N VAL A 7 14.10 2.24 7.28
CA VAL A 7 14.99 1.47 6.42
C VAL A 7 14.21 0.32 5.78
N LEU A 8 14.50 0.06 4.51
CA LEU A 8 13.85 -1.00 3.75
C LEU A 8 14.16 -2.39 4.32
N ARG A 9 13.15 -3.20 4.51
CA ARG A 9 13.23 -4.59 4.95
C ARG A 9 13.56 -5.53 3.78
N ARG A 10 14.80 -5.50 3.31
CA ARG A 10 15.23 -6.22 2.08
C ARG A 10 14.97 -7.72 2.10
N LYS A 11 15.20 -8.40 3.25
CA LYS A 11 14.94 -9.85 3.38
C LYS A 11 13.46 -10.16 3.19
N TRP A 12 12.61 -9.38 3.82
CA TRP A 12 11.17 -9.50 3.68
C TRP A 12 10.71 -9.22 2.24
N LEU A 13 11.24 -8.17 1.61
CA LEU A 13 10.93 -7.84 0.22
C LEU A 13 11.31 -8.99 -0.74
N ASN A 14 12.50 -9.57 -0.57
CA ASN A 14 12.93 -10.69 -1.39
C ASN A 14 12.01 -11.91 -1.20
N SER A 15 11.62 -12.25 0.04
CA SER A 15 10.68 -13.34 0.31
C SER A 15 9.32 -13.10 -0.36
N LEU A 16 8.77 -11.90 -0.22
CA LEU A 16 7.50 -11.54 -0.87
C LEU A 16 7.55 -11.71 -2.40
N ILE A 17 8.65 -11.34 -3.03
CA ILE A 17 8.78 -11.46 -4.49
C ILE A 17 8.89 -12.93 -4.94
N GLU A 18 9.46 -13.80 -4.12
CA GLU A 18 9.46 -15.24 -4.37
C GLU A 18 8.03 -15.80 -4.29
N ASP A 19 7.23 -15.37 -3.32
CA ASP A 19 5.81 -15.73 -3.23
C ASP A 19 5.02 -15.22 -4.45
N VAL A 20 5.26 -13.98 -4.88
CA VAL A 20 4.66 -13.41 -6.11
C VAL A 20 5.02 -14.24 -7.33
N LYS A 21 6.29 -14.64 -7.48
CA LYS A 21 6.73 -15.50 -8.58
C LYS A 21 5.99 -16.85 -8.59
N GLU A 22 5.82 -17.44 -7.42
CA GLU A 22 5.13 -18.72 -7.31
C GLU A 22 3.63 -18.59 -7.67
N LEU A 23 2.97 -17.52 -7.24
CA LEU A 23 1.60 -17.23 -7.62
C LEU A 23 1.45 -16.98 -9.13
N GLN A 24 2.38 -16.25 -9.75
CA GLN A 24 2.38 -16.06 -11.21
C GLN A 24 2.55 -17.37 -11.96
N LYS A 25 3.40 -18.30 -11.51
CA LYS A 25 3.52 -19.63 -12.10
C LYS A 25 2.22 -20.43 -12.05
N ARG A 26 1.38 -20.17 -11.06
CA ARG A 26 0.04 -20.77 -10.94
C ARG A 26 -1.03 -20.07 -11.78
N GLY A 27 -0.64 -19.06 -12.56
CA GLY A 27 -1.53 -18.31 -13.44
C GLY A 27 -2.18 -17.08 -12.80
N SER A 28 -1.84 -16.73 -11.56
CA SER A 28 -2.40 -15.54 -10.91
C SER A 28 -1.81 -14.26 -11.50
N LYS A 29 -2.66 -13.29 -11.80
CA LYS A 29 -2.26 -11.92 -12.14
C LYS A 29 -2.09 -11.14 -10.83
N ILE A 30 -0.92 -10.56 -10.61
CA ILE A 30 -0.55 -9.92 -9.34
C ILE A 30 -0.40 -8.41 -9.53
N ILE A 31 -0.99 -7.67 -8.61
CA ILE A 31 -0.84 -6.21 -8.50
C ILE A 31 -0.35 -5.93 -7.07
N ILE A 32 0.56 -4.98 -6.93
CA ILE A 32 1.07 -4.57 -5.63
C ILE A 32 0.69 -3.12 -5.38
N VAL A 33 0.03 -2.83 -4.27
CA VAL A 33 -0.11 -1.47 -3.76
C VAL A 33 0.93 -1.28 -2.65
N SER A 34 1.82 -0.33 -2.84
CA SER A 34 3.00 -0.13 -2.00
C SER A 34 2.89 1.17 -1.23
N SER A 35 3.53 1.23 -0.08
CA SER A 35 3.70 2.43 0.74
C SER A 35 5.15 2.62 1.16
N GLY A 36 5.46 3.77 1.77
CA GLY A 36 6.76 4.02 2.37
C GLY A 36 7.62 5.07 1.66
N ALA A 37 7.11 5.75 0.63
CA ALA A 37 7.84 6.81 -0.06
C ALA A 37 8.21 7.94 0.89
N ILE A 38 7.28 8.47 1.67
CA ILE A 38 7.53 9.53 2.67
C ILE A 38 8.61 9.11 3.68
N ALA A 39 8.52 7.88 4.19
CA ALA A 39 9.47 7.38 5.18
C ALA A 39 10.89 7.28 4.62
N LEU A 40 11.04 6.80 3.39
CA LEU A 40 12.33 6.73 2.69
C LEU A 40 12.88 8.12 2.40
N GLY A 41 12.05 9.04 1.90
CA GLY A 41 12.45 10.42 1.62
C GLY A 41 12.85 11.18 2.88
N ARG A 42 12.11 11.00 3.98
CA ARG A 42 12.46 11.58 5.28
C ARG A 42 13.85 11.13 5.74
N ASN A 43 14.18 9.86 5.55
CA ASN A 43 15.49 9.32 5.88
C ASN A 43 16.60 9.94 5.01
N ILE A 44 16.37 10.07 3.70
CA ILE A 44 17.32 10.70 2.77
C ILE A 44 17.57 12.16 3.14
N LEU A 45 16.50 12.89 3.49
CA LEU A 45 16.59 14.29 3.91
C LEU A 45 17.17 14.47 5.31
N SER A 46 17.43 13.36 6.04
CA SER A 46 17.90 13.39 7.44
C SER A 46 17.00 14.23 8.37
N LYS A 47 15.71 14.37 8.02
CA LYS A 47 14.73 15.12 8.82
C LYS A 47 14.11 14.24 9.90
N LYS A 48 14.16 14.68 11.15
CA LYS A 48 13.52 13.98 12.27
C LYS A 48 11.98 14.06 12.22
N LYS A 49 11.43 15.19 11.75
CA LYS A 49 9.98 15.42 11.66
C LYS A 49 9.66 16.21 10.38
N LEU A 50 8.54 15.87 9.76
CA LEU A 50 7.92 16.62 8.66
C LEU A 50 6.71 17.35 9.26
N THR A 51 6.66 18.67 9.14
CA THR A 51 5.75 19.52 9.91
C THR A 51 4.47 19.89 9.16
N ASN A 52 4.54 19.88 7.82
CA ASN A 52 3.42 20.29 6.98
C ASN A 52 3.26 19.38 5.76
N LEU A 53 2.16 19.56 5.03
CA LEU A 53 1.83 18.77 3.85
C LEU A 53 2.93 18.85 2.78
N HIS A 54 3.43 20.04 2.47
CA HIS A 54 4.43 20.24 1.42
C HIS A 54 5.76 19.55 1.75
N GLU A 55 6.17 19.51 3.00
CA GLU A 55 7.34 18.75 3.41
C GLU A 55 7.13 17.23 3.27
N LYS A 56 5.92 16.73 3.54
CA LYS A 56 5.56 15.33 3.31
C LYS A 56 5.58 15.01 1.82
N GLN A 57 4.98 15.86 0.98
CA GLN A 57 4.97 15.72 -0.48
C GLN A 57 6.39 15.75 -1.07
N ALA A 58 7.23 16.67 -0.62
CA ALA A 58 8.64 16.74 -1.04
C ALA A 58 9.42 15.48 -0.62
N ALA A 59 9.22 15.00 0.60
CA ALA A 59 9.82 13.75 1.05
C ALA A 59 9.30 12.55 0.23
N ALA A 60 7.99 12.51 -0.06
CA ALA A 60 7.41 11.46 -0.89
C ALA A 60 8.04 11.42 -2.28
N SER A 61 8.20 12.57 -2.94
CA SER A 61 8.79 12.63 -4.28
C SER A 61 10.23 12.09 -4.33
N ILE A 62 11.05 12.43 -3.33
CA ILE A 62 12.41 11.92 -3.21
C ILE A 62 12.42 10.42 -2.90
N GLY A 63 11.59 10.01 -1.95
CA GLY A 63 11.54 8.63 -1.50
C GLY A 63 10.91 7.68 -2.52
N GLN A 64 10.01 8.16 -3.37
CA GLN A 64 9.36 7.38 -4.41
C GLN A 64 10.36 6.84 -5.45
N ILE A 65 11.37 7.62 -5.80
CA ILE A 65 12.45 7.16 -6.69
C ILE A 65 13.16 5.95 -6.08
N GLN A 66 13.53 6.04 -4.80
CA GLN A 66 14.20 4.95 -4.11
C GLN A 66 13.29 3.74 -3.93
N LEU A 67 12.02 3.95 -3.60
CA LEU A 67 11.03 2.89 -3.45
C LEU A 67 10.88 2.09 -4.75
N SER A 68 10.68 2.76 -5.87
CA SER A 68 10.55 2.13 -7.20
C SER A 68 11.81 1.36 -7.59
N GLN A 69 12.99 1.93 -7.37
CA GLN A 69 14.24 1.23 -7.63
C GLN A 69 14.40 -0.06 -6.82
N GLN A 70 13.96 -0.06 -5.55
CA GLN A 70 14.06 -1.26 -4.72
C GLN A 70 13.12 -2.37 -5.22
N TRP A 71 11.90 -2.03 -5.61
CA TRP A 71 10.99 -2.97 -6.23
C TRP A 71 11.56 -3.52 -7.53
N GLN A 72 11.99 -2.64 -8.44
CA GLN A 72 12.57 -3.03 -9.72
C GLN A 72 13.78 -3.96 -9.55
N LYS A 73 14.74 -3.60 -8.67
CA LYS A 73 15.93 -4.42 -8.39
C LYS A 73 15.57 -5.78 -7.81
N ALA A 74 14.54 -5.85 -6.99
CA ALA A 74 14.14 -7.09 -6.37
C ALA A 74 13.47 -8.02 -7.39
N PHE A 75 12.55 -7.53 -8.22
CA PHE A 75 11.91 -8.29 -9.29
C PHE A 75 12.89 -8.72 -10.39
N ALA A 76 13.83 -7.85 -10.75
CA ALA A 76 14.84 -8.15 -11.77
C ALA A 76 15.71 -9.37 -11.43
N LYS A 77 15.95 -9.65 -10.13
CA LYS A 77 16.67 -10.86 -9.69
C LYS A 77 15.98 -12.16 -10.09
N LEU A 78 14.67 -12.13 -10.27
CA LEU A 78 13.86 -13.26 -10.67
C LEU A 78 13.43 -13.22 -12.15
N ASN A 79 14.00 -12.27 -12.92
CA ASN A 79 13.64 -11.99 -14.32
C ASN A 79 12.17 -11.60 -14.50
N ILE A 80 11.58 -10.92 -13.52
CA ILE A 80 10.22 -10.40 -13.60
C ILE A 80 10.30 -8.89 -13.86
N GLN A 81 9.53 -8.42 -14.84
CA GLN A 81 9.38 -6.99 -15.10
C GLN A 81 8.34 -6.38 -14.14
N SER A 82 8.60 -5.16 -13.72
CA SER A 82 7.67 -4.38 -12.90
C SER A 82 7.52 -2.97 -13.43
N SER A 83 6.37 -2.37 -13.21
CA SER A 83 6.08 -0.98 -13.58
C SER A 83 5.70 -0.17 -12.35
N GLN A 84 5.81 1.15 -12.44
CA GLN A 84 5.27 2.07 -11.43
C GLN A 84 4.04 2.77 -11.98
N ILE A 85 2.98 2.85 -11.14
CA ILE A 85 1.78 3.62 -11.39
C ILE A 85 1.55 4.50 -10.15
N LEU A 86 1.43 5.81 -10.36
CA LEU A 86 1.09 6.77 -9.32
C LEU A 86 -0.28 7.33 -9.59
N ILE A 87 -1.19 7.17 -8.64
CA ILE A 87 -2.59 7.60 -8.74
C ILE A 87 -3.05 8.18 -7.41
N THR A 88 -4.09 8.99 -7.46
CA THR A 88 -4.81 9.44 -6.26
C THR A 88 -6.16 8.73 -6.18
N ALA A 89 -6.78 8.72 -4.98
CA ALA A 89 -8.14 8.24 -4.82
C ALA A 89 -9.13 9.03 -5.72
N GLU A 90 -8.88 10.33 -5.92
CA GLU A 90 -9.68 11.20 -6.80
C GLU A 90 -9.62 10.73 -8.27
N ASP A 91 -8.46 10.26 -8.75
CA ASP A 91 -8.31 9.77 -10.12
C ASP A 91 -9.21 8.56 -10.40
N LEU A 92 -9.51 7.75 -9.39
CA LEU A 92 -10.42 6.60 -9.50
C LEU A 92 -11.89 7.03 -9.50
N ASN A 93 -12.22 8.22 -9.01
CA ASN A 93 -13.59 8.76 -9.03
C ASN A 93 -13.91 9.46 -10.36
N GLU A 94 -12.91 9.85 -11.13
CA GLU A 94 -13.10 10.45 -12.45
C GLU A 94 -13.17 9.37 -13.54
N ARG A 95 -14.34 9.23 -14.19
CA ARG A 95 -14.60 8.14 -15.15
C ARG A 95 -13.53 7.95 -16.22
N ARG A 96 -13.00 9.02 -16.81
CA ARG A 96 -11.97 8.93 -17.86
C ARG A 96 -10.65 8.41 -17.32
N LYS A 97 -10.20 8.97 -16.19
CA LYS A 97 -8.98 8.53 -15.52
C LYS A 97 -9.09 7.09 -15.04
N TYR A 98 -10.23 6.75 -14.41
CA TYR A 98 -10.55 5.37 -14.02
C TYR A 98 -10.38 4.37 -15.16
N LEU A 99 -10.98 4.65 -16.34
CA LEU A 99 -10.88 3.75 -17.50
C LEU A 99 -9.43 3.66 -18.01
N ASN A 100 -8.69 4.76 -18.05
CA ASN A 100 -7.29 4.76 -18.46
C ASN A 100 -6.41 3.97 -17.50
N ILE A 101 -6.56 4.18 -16.19
CA ILE A 101 -5.84 3.44 -15.14
C ILE A 101 -6.12 1.94 -15.30
N ARG A 102 -7.39 1.57 -15.36
CA ARG A 102 -7.82 0.18 -15.52
C ARG A 102 -7.21 -0.47 -16.75
N ASN A 103 -7.34 0.16 -17.91
CA ASN A 103 -6.82 -0.37 -19.18
C ASN A 103 -5.29 -0.48 -19.17
N THR A 104 -4.59 0.51 -18.59
CA THR A 104 -3.13 0.47 -18.42
C THR A 104 -2.71 -0.71 -17.55
N ILE A 105 -3.40 -0.95 -16.43
CA ILE A 105 -3.08 -2.07 -15.54
C ILE A 105 -3.32 -3.42 -16.25
N TYR A 106 -4.43 -3.58 -16.95
CA TYR A 106 -4.68 -4.80 -17.72
C TYR A 106 -3.63 -5.03 -18.81
N SER A 107 -3.27 -3.99 -19.55
CA SER A 107 -2.21 -4.08 -20.57
C SER A 107 -0.86 -4.50 -19.97
N LEU A 108 -0.49 -3.98 -18.81
CA LEU A 108 0.73 -4.39 -18.11
C LEU A 108 0.67 -5.85 -17.68
N MET A 109 -0.45 -6.30 -17.11
CA MET A 109 -0.63 -7.70 -16.72
C MET A 109 -0.61 -8.66 -17.92
N ASP A 110 -1.16 -8.27 -19.06
CA ASP A 110 -1.13 -9.06 -20.29
C ASP A 110 0.30 -9.15 -20.88
N LEU A 111 1.13 -8.15 -20.64
CA LEU A 111 2.56 -8.16 -20.93
C LEU A 111 3.41 -8.90 -19.88
N ASN A 112 2.79 -9.55 -18.89
CA ASN A 112 3.46 -10.21 -17.77
C ASN A 112 4.32 -9.25 -16.91
N VAL A 113 3.97 -7.97 -16.87
CA VAL A 113 4.59 -6.96 -16.03
C VAL A 113 3.79 -6.82 -14.73
N VAL A 114 4.45 -6.82 -13.58
CA VAL A 114 3.80 -6.61 -12.28
C VAL A 114 3.60 -5.10 -12.04
N PRO A 115 2.34 -4.60 -12.01
CA PRO A 115 2.07 -3.22 -11.67
C PRO A 115 2.32 -2.98 -10.18
N ILE A 116 3.10 -1.95 -9.86
CA ILE A 116 3.32 -1.46 -8.50
C ILE A 116 2.70 -0.09 -8.40
N ILE A 117 1.62 -0.01 -7.64
CA ILE A 117 0.81 1.18 -7.47
C ILE A 117 1.18 1.84 -6.15
N ASN A 118 1.28 3.15 -6.14
CA ASN A 118 1.36 3.96 -4.93
C ASN A 118 0.50 5.21 -5.08
N GLU A 119 0.18 5.85 -3.95
CA GLU A 119 -0.44 7.17 -3.95
C GLU A 119 0.49 8.16 -4.65
N ASN A 120 -0.10 9.07 -5.45
CA ASN A 120 0.60 10.23 -5.97
C ASN A 120 0.60 11.35 -4.93
N ASP A 121 1.40 11.17 -3.91
CA ASP A 121 1.51 12.12 -2.79
C ASP A 121 1.77 13.56 -3.23
N THR A 122 2.38 13.79 -4.41
CA THR A 122 2.73 15.14 -4.87
C THR A 122 1.54 15.93 -5.39
N THR A 123 0.48 15.26 -5.82
CA THR A 123 -0.74 15.88 -6.36
C THR A 123 -1.97 15.65 -5.48
N SER A 124 -1.86 14.82 -4.45
CA SER A 124 -2.93 14.59 -3.48
C SER A 124 -3.26 15.87 -2.74
N THR A 125 -4.54 16.24 -2.73
CA THR A 125 -5.07 17.44 -2.07
C THR A 125 -5.47 17.18 -0.63
N GLU A 126 -5.70 15.92 -0.29
CA GLU A 126 -6.01 15.50 1.09
C GLU A 126 -4.76 15.47 1.96
N GLU A 127 -4.90 15.70 3.26
CA GLU A 127 -3.82 15.43 4.21
C GLU A 127 -3.45 13.96 4.14
N ILE A 128 -2.15 13.70 3.92
CA ILE A 128 -1.62 12.33 3.87
C ILE A 128 -1.82 11.69 5.25
N ARG A 129 -2.72 10.72 5.33
CA ARG A 129 -3.10 10.02 6.56
C ARG A 129 -2.53 8.61 6.58
N PHE A 130 -2.42 8.08 7.78
CA PHE A 130 -2.07 6.66 7.95
C PHE A 130 -3.23 5.78 7.44
N GLY A 131 -2.92 4.79 6.61
CA GLY A 131 -3.94 3.89 6.05
C GLY A 131 -4.46 4.27 4.65
N ASP A 132 -4.01 5.38 4.06
CA ASP A 132 -4.45 5.80 2.72
C ASP A 132 -4.19 4.74 1.65
N ASN A 133 -3.06 4.02 1.73
CA ASN A 133 -2.76 2.93 0.81
C ASN A 133 -3.63 1.67 1.01
N ASP A 134 -4.16 1.43 2.20
CA ASP A 134 -5.11 0.33 2.42
C ASP A 134 -6.45 0.66 1.73
N LYS A 135 -6.93 1.91 1.89
CA LYS A 135 -8.09 2.43 1.16
C LYS A 135 -7.86 2.38 -0.35
N LEU A 136 -6.71 2.88 -0.82
CA LEU A 136 -6.34 2.84 -2.23
C LEU A 136 -6.32 1.40 -2.76
N SER A 137 -5.78 0.44 -2.00
CA SER A 137 -5.73 -0.97 -2.39
C SER A 137 -7.12 -1.58 -2.54
N ALA A 138 -8.05 -1.24 -1.66
CA ALA A 138 -9.44 -1.67 -1.74
C ALA A 138 -10.15 -1.05 -2.98
N MET A 139 -9.91 0.23 -3.27
CA MET A 139 -10.44 0.89 -4.46
C MET A 139 -9.91 0.24 -5.75
N ILE A 140 -8.60 -0.06 -5.81
CA ILE A 140 -7.99 -0.75 -6.95
C ILE A 140 -8.53 -2.18 -7.09
N ALA A 141 -8.65 -2.93 -6.00
CA ALA A 141 -9.21 -4.28 -6.03
C ALA A 141 -10.63 -4.29 -6.61
N ASN A 142 -11.46 -3.34 -6.17
CA ASN A 142 -12.81 -3.16 -6.70
C ASN A 142 -12.79 -2.74 -8.19
N ALA A 143 -11.96 -1.76 -8.56
CA ALA A 143 -11.87 -1.24 -9.92
C ALA A 143 -11.47 -2.31 -10.95
N LEU A 144 -10.67 -3.27 -10.53
CA LEU A 144 -10.16 -4.36 -11.37
C LEU A 144 -10.93 -5.67 -11.18
N SER A 145 -11.96 -5.69 -10.32
CA SER A 145 -12.70 -6.90 -9.96
C SER A 145 -11.73 -8.01 -9.50
N ALA A 146 -10.79 -7.66 -8.61
CA ALA A 146 -9.85 -8.62 -8.08
C ALA A 146 -10.57 -9.70 -7.26
N GLU A 147 -10.18 -10.96 -7.44
CA GLU A 147 -10.76 -12.09 -6.70
C GLU A 147 -10.34 -12.10 -5.22
N LEU A 148 -9.18 -11.53 -4.93
CA LEU A 148 -8.60 -11.50 -3.58
C LEU A 148 -7.80 -10.24 -3.34
N LEU A 149 -8.01 -9.59 -2.20
CA LEU A 149 -7.15 -8.53 -1.66
C LEU A 149 -6.46 -9.03 -0.39
N ILE A 150 -5.14 -8.95 -0.35
CA ILE A 150 -4.34 -9.31 0.83
C ILE A 150 -3.71 -8.04 1.39
N LEU A 151 -4.11 -7.63 2.60
CA LEU A 151 -3.51 -6.53 3.34
C LEU A 151 -2.36 -7.07 4.21
N LEU A 152 -1.12 -6.69 3.86
CA LEU A 152 0.07 -7.10 4.61
C LEU A 152 0.32 -6.10 5.74
N SER A 153 -0.05 -6.48 6.95
CA SER A 153 0.02 -5.67 8.16
C SER A 153 1.11 -6.16 9.13
N ASP A 154 1.35 -5.39 10.18
CA ASP A 154 2.18 -5.75 11.34
C ASP A 154 1.40 -6.46 12.45
N VAL A 155 0.12 -6.74 12.20
CA VAL A 155 -0.78 -7.54 13.03
C VAL A 155 -1.40 -8.67 12.21
N ASN A 156 -1.88 -9.73 12.88
CA ASN A 156 -2.35 -10.94 12.20
C ASN A 156 -3.75 -10.82 11.57
N GLY A 157 -4.39 -9.66 11.66
CA GLY A 157 -5.71 -9.41 11.09
C GLY A 157 -6.51 -8.41 11.92
N LEU A 158 -7.83 -8.45 11.78
CA LEU A 158 -8.75 -7.61 12.53
C LEU A 158 -8.90 -8.14 13.96
N TYR A 159 -8.89 -7.23 14.94
CA TYR A 159 -9.05 -7.54 16.36
C TYR A 159 -10.21 -6.78 16.97
N THR A 160 -10.78 -7.30 18.04
CA THR A 160 -11.84 -6.62 18.84
C THR A 160 -11.36 -5.38 19.57
N ALA A 161 -10.05 -5.20 19.70
CA ALA A 161 -9.36 -4.04 20.29
C ALA A 161 -7.88 -4.09 19.85
N ASN A 162 -7.14 -3.01 20.06
CA ASN A 162 -5.72 -2.95 19.70
C ASN A 162 -4.90 -4.00 20.50
N PRO A 163 -4.32 -5.03 19.85
CA PRO A 163 -3.62 -6.13 20.51
C PRO A 163 -2.32 -5.68 21.21
N LYS A 164 -1.75 -4.53 20.83
CA LYS A 164 -0.56 -3.95 21.47
C LYS A 164 -0.90 -3.24 22.78
N LYS A 165 -2.18 -2.87 22.99
CA LYS A 165 -2.65 -2.11 24.16
C LYS A 165 -3.54 -2.91 25.10
N SER A 166 -4.24 -3.93 24.59
CA SER A 166 -5.21 -4.72 25.35
C SER A 166 -4.89 -6.20 25.29
N LEU A 167 -4.67 -6.79 26.46
CA LEU A 167 -4.51 -8.25 26.60
C LEU A 167 -5.81 -9.04 26.32
N GLN A 168 -6.95 -8.35 26.29
CA GLN A 168 -8.26 -8.96 26.00
C GLN A 168 -8.62 -8.89 24.51
N ALA A 169 -7.76 -8.30 23.68
CA ALA A 169 -7.97 -8.23 22.24
C ALA A 169 -7.99 -9.63 21.64
N LYS A 170 -9.08 -9.96 20.93
CA LYS A 170 -9.27 -11.24 20.26
C LYS A 170 -9.19 -11.05 18.76
N LEU A 171 -8.49 -11.95 18.07
CA LEU A 171 -8.46 -12.00 16.61
C LEU A 171 -9.85 -12.37 16.09
N ILE A 172 -10.34 -11.62 15.12
CA ILE A 172 -11.55 -11.92 14.35
C ILE A 172 -11.11 -12.66 13.10
N THR A 173 -11.42 -13.94 13.05
CA THR A 173 -10.91 -14.84 11.99
C THR A 173 -11.70 -14.75 10.70
N SER A 174 -12.96 -14.33 10.76
CA SER A 174 -13.84 -14.15 9.60
C SER A 174 -14.88 -13.07 9.87
N VAL A 175 -15.15 -12.26 8.87
CA VAL A 175 -16.23 -11.27 8.85
C VAL A 175 -17.01 -11.53 7.57
N GLU A 176 -18.23 -12.03 7.70
CA GLU A 176 -19.11 -12.29 6.55
C GLU A 176 -19.82 -11.01 6.10
N GLU A 177 -20.23 -10.19 7.08
CA GLU A 177 -20.88 -8.91 6.83
C GLU A 177 -20.32 -7.84 7.78
N VAL A 178 -20.20 -6.62 7.27
CA VAL A 178 -19.79 -5.47 8.10
C VAL A 178 -21.05 -4.94 8.81
N ASP A 179 -21.20 -5.31 10.08
CA ASP A 179 -22.28 -4.84 10.94
C ASP A 179 -21.80 -3.68 11.85
N GLN A 180 -22.73 -3.10 12.63
CA GLN A 180 -22.43 -2.02 13.56
C GLN A 180 -21.40 -2.42 14.63
N GLN A 181 -21.25 -3.70 14.93
CA GLN A 181 -20.28 -4.18 15.91
C GLN A 181 -18.85 -4.15 15.32
N ILE A 182 -18.71 -4.56 14.06
CA ILE A 182 -17.45 -4.49 13.31
C ILE A 182 -17.03 -3.03 13.12
N GLU A 183 -17.97 -2.15 12.74
CA GLU A 183 -17.70 -0.70 12.62
C GLU A 183 -17.17 -0.09 13.93
N LYS A 184 -17.75 -0.44 15.07
CA LYS A 184 -17.27 0.03 16.39
C LYS A 184 -15.84 -0.41 16.74
N TYR A 185 -15.38 -1.54 16.22
CA TYR A 185 -13.98 -1.95 16.42
C TYR A 185 -13.02 -1.11 15.57
N ILE A 186 -13.46 -0.68 14.40
CA ILE A 186 -12.68 0.16 13.48
C ILE A 186 -12.60 1.60 14.01
N ASP A 187 -13.72 2.19 14.43
CA ASP A 187 -13.79 3.59 14.88
C ASP A 187 -12.99 3.89 16.16
N LYS A 188 -12.86 2.90 17.05
CA LYS A 188 -12.09 3.08 18.28
C LYS A 188 -10.60 3.35 18.06
N ASP A 189 -10.04 2.82 16.97
CA ASP A 189 -8.63 3.04 16.65
C ASP A 189 -8.40 4.31 15.81
N LEU A 190 -9.37 4.72 14.99
CA LEU A 190 -9.27 5.97 14.21
C LEU A 190 -9.21 7.22 15.10
N SER A 191 -9.90 7.24 16.22
CA SER A 191 -9.89 8.37 17.16
C SER A 191 -8.56 8.57 17.90
N GLU A 192 -7.72 7.53 18.00
CA GLU A 192 -6.42 7.60 18.68
C GLU A 192 -5.25 7.94 17.73
N PHE A 193 -5.40 7.74 16.42
CA PHE A 193 -4.38 8.05 15.40
C PHE A 193 -4.53 9.46 14.78
N GLY A 194 -5.62 10.16 15.07
CA GLY A 194 -5.93 11.49 14.54
C GLY A 194 -5.21 12.67 15.19
N SER A 195 -4.32 12.44 16.15
CA SER A 195 -3.61 13.49 16.89
C SER A 195 -2.11 13.17 17.05
N GLY A 196 -1.40 13.07 15.94
CA GLY A 196 0.06 12.90 15.98
C GLY A 196 0.74 13.70 14.87
#